data_68fff9518cd8a8612ef2793b56752dfe
#
_entry.id   68fff9518cd8a8612ef2793b56752dfe
#
_cell.length_a   1.000
_cell.length_b   1.000
_cell.length_c   1.000
_cell.angle_alpha   90.00
_cell.angle_beta   90.00
_cell.angle_gamma   90.00
#
_symmetry.space_group_name_H-M   'P 1'
#
loop_
_entity.id
_entity.type
_entity.pdbx_description
1 polymer ?
#
loop_
_entity_poly.entity_id
_entity_poly.type
_entity_poly.pdbx_seq_one_letter_code
_entity_poly.pdbx_strand_id
1 'polypeptide(L)'
;MIRMRKDAVMTIDCKRNGTEVVFALGGKLDTNAAPELDAVVKEQIVGAAKLIFDCTSLEFLSSAGLRVFLGAQKIMNRQGSMEFHHVGESVRDVFALTGMLDVFTVIS
;
A
#
# COMPACT_ATOMS: atom_id res chain seq x y z
N MET A 1 0.54 16.08 -3.21
CA MET A 1 0.32 15.21 -2.04
C MET A 1 -1.16 15.07 -1.75
N ILE A 2 -1.63 13.84 -1.59
CA ILE A 2 -3.01 13.55 -1.26
C ILE A 2 -3.06 13.08 0.19
N ARG A 3 -3.98 13.63 0.94
CA ARG A 3 -4.13 13.29 2.34
C ARG A 3 -5.57 12.90 2.63
N MET A 4 -5.73 11.79 3.32
CA MET A 4 -7.03 11.34 3.80
C MET A 4 -7.55 12.28 4.88
N ARG A 5 -8.84 12.17 5.21
CA ARG A 5 -9.48 13.00 6.25
C ARG A 5 -8.70 12.91 7.57
N LYS A 6 -8.71 13.98 8.35
CA LYS A 6 -7.93 14.08 9.57
C LYS A 6 -8.38 13.14 10.69
N ASP A 7 -9.62 12.72 10.70
CA ASP A 7 -10.17 11.85 11.73
C ASP A 7 -10.03 10.37 11.39
N ALA A 8 -9.39 10.06 10.27
CA ALA A 8 -9.16 8.67 9.89
C ALA A 8 -8.12 8.02 10.79
N VAL A 9 -8.30 6.71 11.08
CA VAL A 9 -7.31 5.93 11.82
C VAL A 9 -6.06 5.67 10.98
N MET A 10 -6.13 5.97 9.70
CA MET A 10 -5.06 5.81 8.73
C MET A 10 -4.76 7.12 8.04
N THR A 11 -3.48 7.36 7.74
CA THR A 11 -3.05 8.48 6.90
C THR A 11 -2.45 7.95 5.61
N ILE A 12 -2.69 8.67 4.52
CA ILE A 12 -2.16 8.33 3.19
C ILE A 12 -1.56 9.59 2.60
N ASP A 13 -0.27 9.55 2.31
CA ASP A 13 0.41 10.61 1.58
C ASP A 13 0.89 10.02 0.27
N CYS A 14 0.54 10.65 -0.84
CA CYS A 14 0.92 10.19 -2.16
C CYS A 14 1.83 11.20 -2.84
N LYS A 15 2.96 10.72 -3.34
CA LYS A 15 3.88 11.54 -4.14
C LYS A 15 4.12 10.86 -5.48
N ARG A 16 4.08 11.64 -6.53
CA ARG A 16 4.37 11.15 -7.87
C ARG A 16 5.57 11.88 -8.44
N ASN A 17 6.52 11.14 -8.96
CA ASN A 17 7.69 11.66 -9.64
C ASN A 17 7.84 10.93 -10.98
N GLY A 18 7.36 11.56 -12.06
CA GLY A 18 7.32 10.91 -13.35
C GLY A 18 6.37 9.70 -13.34
N THR A 19 6.93 8.52 -13.58
CA THR A 19 6.15 7.26 -13.57
C THR A 19 6.28 6.49 -12.27
N GLU A 20 6.92 7.08 -11.26
CA GLU A 20 7.03 6.49 -9.94
C GLU A 20 6.03 7.11 -8.98
N VAL A 21 5.26 6.27 -8.30
CA VAL A 21 4.27 6.70 -7.31
C VAL A 21 4.63 6.08 -5.97
N VAL A 22 4.70 6.91 -4.93
CA VAL A 22 4.99 6.47 -3.56
C VAL A 22 3.82 6.84 -2.66
N PHE A 23 3.29 5.83 -1.98
CA PHE A 23 2.29 6.02 -0.92
C PHE A 23 2.97 5.80 0.42
N ALA A 24 3.01 6.85 1.25
CA ALA A 24 3.43 6.71 2.63
C ALA A 24 2.19 6.46 3.47
N LEU A 25 2.12 5.30 4.10
CA LEU A 25 0.96 4.87 4.88
C LEU A 25 1.26 4.93 6.36
N GLY A 26 0.33 5.44 7.14
CA GLY A 26 0.46 5.51 8.59
C GLY A 26 -0.81 5.06 9.29
N GLY A 27 -0.67 4.54 10.49
CA GLY A 27 -1.79 4.12 11.31
C GLY A 27 -2.27 2.72 10.99
N LYS A 28 -3.58 2.56 10.95
CA LYS A 28 -4.21 1.23 10.84
C LYS A 28 -4.99 1.09 9.53
N LEU A 29 -4.53 0.20 8.70
CA LEU A 29 -5.23 -0.17 7.48
C LEU A 29 -6.26 -1.24 7.85
N ASP A 30 -7.34 -0.79 8.46
CA ASP A 30 -8.43 -1.66 8.91
C ASP A 30 -9.49 -1.82 7.82
N THR A 31 -10.57 -2.55 8.15
CA THR A 31 -11.64 -2.82 7.20
C THR A 31 -12.33 -1.53 6.72
N ASN A 32 -12.41 -0.52 7.58
CA ASN A 32 -13.05 0.75 7.21
C ASN A 32 -12.17 1.62 6.34
N ALA A 33 -10.86 1.56 6.54
CA ALA A 33 -9.91 2.35 5.77
C ALA A 33 -9.61 1.75 4.38
N ALA A 34 -9.77 0.43 4.26
CA ALA A 34 -9.40 -0.26 3.01
C ALA A 34 -10.08 0.28 1.75
N PRO A 35 -11.41 0.53 1.73
CA PRO A 35 -12.05 1.06 0.52
C PRO A 35 -11.52 2.43 0.11
N GLU A 36 -11.16 3.26 1.08
CA GLU A 36 -10.62 4.59 0.80
C GLU A 36 -9.24 4.49 0.17
N LEU A 37 -8.39 3.62 0.70
CA LEU A 37 -7.07 3.39 0.12
C LEU A 37 -7.19 2.80 -1.29
N ASP A 38 -8.10 1.85 -1.47
CA ASP A 38 -8.32 1.22 -2.78
C ASP A 38 -8.66 2.26 -3.83
N ALA A 39 -9.57 3.18 -3.52
CA ALA A 39 -9.98 4.23 -4.44
C ALA A 39 -8.82 5.15 -4.81
N VAL A 40 -8.04 5.59 -3.81
CA VAL A 40 -6.91 6.49 -4.04
C VAL A 40 -5.82 5.80 -4.85
N VAL A 41 -5.52 4.55 -4.52
CA VAL A 41 -4.50 3.78 -5.25
C VAL A 41 -4.89 3.64 -6.72
N LYS A 42 -6.11 3.20 -6.99
CA LYS A 42 -6.57 3.01 -8.39
C LYS A 42 -6.53 4.29 -9.20
N GLU A 43 -6.83 5.41 -8.57
CA GLU A 43 -6.78 6.71 -9.23
C GLU A 43 -5.33 7.13 -9.53
N GLN A 44 -4.44 6.98 -8.57
CA GLN A 44 -3.10 7.54 -8.64
C GLN A 44 -2.09 6.70 -9.43
N ILE A 45 -2.32 5.40 -9.58
CA ILE A 45 -1.36 4.54 -10.27
C ILE A 45 -1.59 4.41 -11.77
N VAL A 46 -2.55 5.13 -12.32
CA VAL A 46 -2.77 5.15 -13.78
C VAL A 46 -1.50 5.63 -14.47
N GLY A 47 -0.95 4.80 -15.34
CA GLY A 47 0.27 5.13 -16.08
C GLY A 47 1.56 5.01 -15.28
N ALA A 48 1.51 4.56 -14.03
CA ALA A 48 2.71 4.38 -13.22
C ALA A 48 3.48 3.14 -13.66
N ALA A 49 4.80 3.26 -13.74
CA ALA A 49 5.69 2.13 -14.01
C ALA A 49 6.23 1.52 -12.72
N LYS A 50 6.22 2.27 -11.63
CA LYS A 50 6.70 1.78 -10.33
C LYS A 50 5.81 2.32 -9.22
N LEU A 51 5.38 1.43 -8.35
CA LEU A 51 4.58 1.77 -7.17
C LEU A 51 5.34 1.32 -5.93
N ILE A 52 5.47 2.22 -4.97
CA ILE A 52 6.09 1.94 -3.68
C ILE A 52 5.10 2.24 -2.57
N PHE A 53 4.91 1.30 -1.67
CA PHE A 53 4.22 1.54 -0.40
C PHE A 53 5.28 1.66 0.69
N ASP A 54 5.41 2.87 1.24
CA ASP A 54 6.27 3.12 2.39
C ASP A 54 5.47 2.87 3.66
N CYS A 55 5.83 1.82 4.36
CA CYS A 55 5.10 1.34 5.54
C CYS A 55 5.75 1.72 6.86
N THR A 56 6.64 2.73 6.85
CA THR A 56 7.35 3.15 8.07
C THR A 56 6.41 3.37 9.25
N SER A 57 5.27 4.02 9.01
CA SER A 57 4.31 4.36 10.06
C SER A 57 3.06 3.48 10.07
N LEU A 58 3.02 2.45 9.25
CA LEU A 58 1.88 1.53 9.21
C LEU A 58 1.98 0.55 10.37
N GLU A 59 0.96 0.54 11.22
CA GLU A 59 0.97 -0.22 12.47
C GLU A 59 0.16 -1.52 12.40
N PHE A 60 -0.83 -1.57 11.52
CA PHE A 60 -1.77 -2.68 11.48
C PHE A 60 -2.30 -2.87 10.06
N LEU A 61 -2.53 -4.13 9.70
CA LEU A 61 -3.06 -4.50 8.40
C LEU A 61 -4.16 -5.55 8.57
N SER A 62 -5.36 -5.22 8.10
CA SER A 62 -6.49 -6.15 8.06
C SER A 62 -6.47 -7.00 6.79
N SER A 63 -7.31 -8.03 6.75
CA SER A 63 -7.48 -8.82 5.53
C SER A 63 -8.04 -7.98 4.37
N ALA A 64 -8.91 -7.02 4.68
CA ALA A 64 -9.42 -6.10 3.66
C ALA A 64 -8.30 -5.22 3.09
N GLY A 65 -7.39 -4.74 3.95
CA GLY A 65 -6.22 -3.98 3.51
C GLY A 65 -5.28 -4.82 2.67
N LEU A 66 -5.09 -6.07 3.05
CA LEU A 66 -4.27 -6.99 2.26
C LEU A 66 -4.82 -7.15 0.84
N ARG A 67 -6.13 -7.19 0.69
CA ARG A 67 -6.78 -7.28 -0.63
C ARG A 67 -6.50 -6.04 -1.48
N VAL A 68 -6.43 -4.86 -0.87
CA VAL A 68 -6.08 -3.63 -1.58
C VAL A 68 -4.67 -3.76 -2.16
N PHE A 69 -3.72 -4.21 -1.36
CA PHE A 69 -2.35 -4.43 -1.82
C PHE A 69 -2.29 -5.47 -2.93
N LEU A 70 -3.05 -6.55 -2.79
CA LEU A 70 -3.08 -7.61 -3.80
C LEU A 70 -3.67 -7.09 -5.12
N GLY A 71 -4.72 -6.28 -5.05
CA GLY A 71 -5.31 -5.65 -6.23
C GLY A 71 -4.33 -4.71 -6.93
N ALA A 72 -3.60 -3.92 -6.14
CA ALA A 72 -2.57 -3.03 -6.67
C ALA A 72 -1.46 -3.83 -7.37
N GLN A 73 -1.03 -4.95 -6.77
CA GLN A 73 -0.01 -5.81 -7.36
C GLN A 73 -0.45 -6.35 -8.72
N LYS A 74 -1.70 -6.76 -8.84
CA LYS A 74 -2.24 -7.25 -10.12
C LYS A 74 -2.22 -6.19 -11.20
N ILE A 75 -2.55 -4.94 -10.84
CA ILE A 75 -2.48 -3.83 -11.78
C ILE A 75 -1.03 -3.57 -12.17
N MET A 76 -0.14 -3.50 -11.18
CA MET A 76 1.27 -3.18 -11.44
C MET A 76 1.99 -4.28 -12.21
N ASN A 77 1.57 -5.53 -12.09
CA ASN A 77 2.15 -6.62 -12.89
C ASN A 77 1.97 -6.39 -14.39
N ARG A 78 0.98 -5.59 -14.78
CA ARG A 78 0.73 -5.24 -16.19
C ARG A 78 1.47 -4.00 -16.64
N GLN A 79 1.89 -3.14 -15.70
CA GLN A 79 2.47 -1.83 -16.01
C GLN A 79 3.93 -1.72 -15.64
N GLY A 80 4.39 -2.51 -14.68
CA GLY A 80 5.74 -2.35 -14.18
C GLY A 80 5.98 -3.16 -12.92
N SER A 81 6.31 -2.50 -11.82
CA SER A 81 6.68 -3.17 -10.58
C SER A 81 6.08 -2.49 -9.35
N MET A 82 6.03 -3.23 -8.26
CA MET A 82 5.52 -2.74 -6.98
C MET A 82 6.42 -3.24 -5.85
N GLU A 83 6.73 -2.36 -4.91
CA GLU A 83 7.58 -2.67 -3.76
C GLU A 83 6.96 -2.16 -2.47
N PHE A 84 7.25 -2.88 -1.38
CA PHE A 84 6.93 -2.42 -0.02
C PHE A 84 8.23 -2.08 0.68
N HIS A 85 8.32 -0.87 1.24
CA HIS A 85 9.49 -0.39 1.96
C HIS A 85 9.17 -0.23 3.44
N HIS A 86 10.15 -0.54 4.30
CA HIS A 86 10.06 -0.31 5.74
C HIS A 86 8.87 -1.01 6.41
N VAL A 87 8.64 -2.26 6.04
CA VAL A 87 7.55 -3.05 6.60
C VAL A 87 7.90 -3.45 8.02
N GLY A 88 7.06 -3.05 8.96
CA GLY A 88 7.22 -3.41 10.36
C GLY A 88 6.86 -4.87 10.63
N GLU A 89 7.21 -5.33 11.83
CA GLU A 89 7.04 -6.74 12.19
C GLU A 89 5.58 -7.22 12.11
N SER A 90 4.64 -6.43 12.63
CA SER A 90 3.23 -6.83 12.63
C SER A 90 2.65 -6.98 11.23
N VAL A 91 3.01 -6.08 10.33
CA VAL A 91 2.56 -6.15 8.93
C VAL A 91 3.28 -7.29 8.21
N ARG A 92 4.56 -7.45 8.46
CA ARG A 92 5.33 -8.55 7.87
C ARG A 92 4.79 -9.91 8.29
N ASP A 93 4.34 -10.04 9.55
CA ASP A 93 3.73 -11.27 10.04
C ASP A 93 2.46 -11.61 9.28
N VAL A 94 1.64 -10.60 8.95
CA VAL A 94 0.44 -10.81 8.13
C VAL A 94 0.84 -11.33 6.75
N PHE A 95 1.86 -10.73 6.14
CA PHE A 95 2.35 -11.20 4.83
C PHE A 95 2.85 -12.64 4.92
N ALA A 96 3.58 -12.97 5.97
CA ALA A 96 4.11 -14.33 6.15
C ALA A 96 3.00 -15.35 6.32
N LEU A 97 2.03 -15.06 7.19
CA LEU A 97 0.92 -15.97 7.49
C LEU A 97 -0.01 -16.19 6.31
N THR A 98 -0.09 -15.24 5.40
CA THR A 98 -0.98 -15.30 4.24
C THR A 98 -0.27 -15.75 2.96
N GLY A 99 1.03 -16.02 3.03
CA GLY A 99 1.82 -16.39 1.86
C GLY A 99 2.19 -15.22 0.97
N MET A 100 1.93 -14.00 1.38
CA MET A 100 2.16 -12.83 0.53
C MET A 100 3.63 -12.44 0.42
N LEU A 101 4.51 -12.97 1.28
CA LEU A 101 5.95 -12.75 1.11
C LEU A 101 6.47 -13.34 -0.20
N ASP A 102 5.78 -14.33 -0.75
CA ASP A 102 6.12 -14.92 -2.05
C ASP A 102 5.52 -14.15 -3.23
N VAL A 103 4.54 -13.28 -2.96
CA VAL A 103 3.83 -12.51 -3.98
C VAL A 103 4.35 -11.07 -4.06
N PHE A 104 4.59 -10.46 -2.90
CA PHE A 104 5.03 -9.07 -2.82
C PHE A 104 6.56 -8.97 -2.76
N THR A 105 7.09 -7.90 -3.35
CA THR A 105 8.50 -7.55 -3.22
C THR A 105 8.65 -6.65 -1.99
N VAL A 106 9.27 -7.18 -0.95
CA VAL A 106 9.47 -6.45 0.30
C VAL A 106 10.94 -6.04 0.41
N ILE A 107 11.16 -4.74 0.46
CA ILE A 107 12.48 -4.15 0.61
C ILE A 107 12.60 -3.66 2.06
N SER A 108 13.49 -4.21 2.81
CA SER A 108 13.64 -3.90 4.24
C SER A 108 14.24 -2.53 4.50
#